data_5f2355376f489db8f92d71c5cbdc3866
#
_entry.id   5f2355376f489db8f92d71c5cbdc3866
#
_cell.length_a   1.000
_cell.length_b   1.000
_cell.length_c   1.000
_cell.angle_alpha   90.00
_cell.angle_beta   90.00
_cell.angle_gamma   90.00
#
_symmetry.space_group_name_H-M   'P 1'
#
loop_
_entity.id
_entity.type
_entity.pdbx_description
1 polymer ?
#
loop_
_entity_poly.entity_id
_entity_poly.type
_entity_poly.pdbx_seq_one_letter_code
_entity_poly.pdbx_strand_id
1 'polypeptide(L)'
;MSNRLSIKLLVPTVAIAIIAIITVVFFGSDFSQASIISLLIVMTVIQAIAGYIYSQKKLTQRIERLQQYIDQVASVDVAPEKLTQDESNDDLAKVGNDLAKFIDNLADVIHEIRGESDSLKQGSASLSVQMGDSVGAVNQSATQIEQMASSIDQVALTSTTLSESATQVSETTNQVLSILEQGTNASNTSQHTIEDFAKEVTAMATDLALLQEESSRIGSVLEVIRGIADQTNLLALNAAIEAARAGEQGRGFAVVADEVRALAHRTQEATVEINAMVEGLQEKSTNAVNAIGRGQSLSQDSLVHSEQVVDALQQIGQVFAEVDTLTTQIAQGTTEQQHSTASINDNMSMVVELSRELNSGLSSVAELAEMQQKTAAEVDTTLNRICV
;
A
#
# COMPACT_ATOMS: atom_id res chain seq x y z
N MET A 1 -9.07 -76.67 51.09
CA MET A 1 -10.32 -77.47 51.11
C MET A 1 -11.35 -76.72 50.27
N SER A 2 -11.99 -77.46 49.37
CA SER A 2 -12.95 -76.88 48.42
C SER A 2 -14.14 -76.24 49.14
N ASN A 3 -14.26 -74.88 49.04
CA ASN A 3 -15.37 -74.09 49.60
C ASN A 3 -16.66 -74.23 48.74
N ARG A 4 -16.89 -75.42 48.20
CA ARG A 4 -18.05 -75.68 47.34
C ARG A 4 -19.35 -75.60 48.15
N LEU A 5 -20.30 -74.85 47.66
CA LEU A 5 -21.64 -74.73 48.24
C LEU A 5 -22.27 -76.11 48.48
N SER A 6 -22.02 -77.03 47.58
CA SER A 6 -22.46 -78.46 47.69
C SER A 6 -21.93 -79.13 48.95
N ILE A 7 -20.69 -78.89 49.41
CA ILE A 7 -20.12 -79.44 50.62
C ILE A 7 -20.78 -78.86 51.88
N LYS A 8 -21.02 -77.53 51.88
CA LYS A 8 -21.69 -76.81 52.98
C LYS A 8 -23.15 -77.29 53.18
N LEU A 9 -23.85 -77.61 52.09
CA LEU A 9 -25.23 -78.22 52.15
C LEU A 9 -25.26 -79.62 52.69
N LEU A 10 -24.19 -80.41 52.50
CA LEU A 10 -24.11 -81.81 53.02
C LEU A 10 -23.77 -81.87 54.50
N VAL A 11 -23.18 -80.84 55.11
CA VAL A 11 -22.74 -80.86 56.52
C VAL A 11 -23.87 -81.17 57.51
N PRO A 12 -25.05 -80.54 57.49
CA PRO A 12 -26.09 -80.86 58.47
C PRO A 12 -26.67 -82.28 58.24
N THR A 13 -26.79 -82.72 57.01
CA THR A 13 -27.31 -84.05 56.67
C THR A 13 -26.32 -85.15 57.11
N VAL A 14 -25.02 -85.00 56.90
CA VAL A 14 -23.98 -85.90 57.32
C VAL A 14 -23.89 -85.94 58.87
N ALA A 15 -23.91 -84.77 59.53
CA ALA A 15 -23.86 -84.64 60.99
C ALA A 15 -25.03 -85.41 61.68
N ILE A 16 -26.27 -85.26 61.20
CA ILE A 16 -27.45 -85.94 61.74
C ILE A 16 -27.38 -87.45 61.44
N ALA A 17 -26.93 -87.81 60.23
CA ALA A 17 -26.73 -89.26 59.89
C ALA A 17 -25.69 -89.91 60.81
N ILE A 18 -24.60 -89.25 61.13
CA ILE A 18 -23.61 -89.76 62.08
C ILE A 18 -24.18 -89.93 63.47
N ILE A 19 -24.95 -88.91 63.94
CA ILE A 19 -25.63 -88.97 65.25
C ILE A 19 -26.61 -90.17 65.29
N ALA A 20 -27.41 -90.36 64.24
CA ALA A 20 -28.32 -91.48 64.10
C ALA A 20 -27.62 -92.85 64.15
N ILE A 21 -26.53 -92.98 63.41
CA ILE A 21 -25.71 -94.21 63.43
C ILE A 21 -25.13 -94.44 64.81
N ILE A 22 -24.56 -93.46 65.48
CA ILE A 22 -24.03 -93.56 66.83
C ILE A 22 -25.11 -94.02 67.82
N THR A 23 -26.30 -93.39 67.75
CA THR A 23 -27.43 -93.76 68.63
C THR A 23 -27.88 -95.22 68.45
N VAL A 24 -27.96 -95.68 67.20
CA VAL A 24 -28.33 -97.06 66.89
C VAL A 24 -27.24 -98.07 67.34
N VAL A 25 -25.97 -97.70 67.20
CA VAL A 25 -24.86 -98.62 67.56
C VAL A 25 -24.70 -98.68 69.08
N PHE A 26 -24.83 -97.67 69.83
CA PHE A 26 -24.63 -97.62 71.27
C PHE A 26 -25.84 -98.12 72.13
N PHE A 27 -27.05 -97.85 71.64
CA PHE A 27 -28.25 -98.12 72.38
C PHE A 27 -29.17 -99.22 71.77
N GLY A 28 -28.80 -99.71 70.57
CA GLY A 28 -29.63 -100.61 69.79
C GLY A 28 -29.86 -102.03 70.44
N SER A 29 -29.08 -102.45 71.47
CA SER A 29 -29.25 -103.73 72.17
C SER A 29 -30.41 -103.71 73.18
N ASP A 30 -30.85 -102.55 73.65
CA ASP A 30 -31.85 -102.38 74.71
C ASP A 30 -33.27 -102.00 74.16
N PHE A 31 -33.42 -101.81 72.84
CA PHE A 31 -34.67 -101.37 72.26
C PHE A 31 -35.34 -102.49 71.40
N SER A 32 -36.67 -102.56 71.43
CA SER A 32 -37.41 -103.42 70.53
C SER A 32 -37.27 -102.95 69.06
N GLN A 33 -37.40 -103.91 68.08
CA GLN A 33 -37.30 -103.50 66.64
C GLN A 33 -38.28 -102.39 66.24
N ALA A 34 -39.46 -102.34 66.81
CA ALA A 34 -40.46 -101.30 66.56
C ALA A 34 -39.98 -99.87 67.03
N SER A 35 -39.23 -99.85 68.16
CA SER A 35 -38.71 -98.64 68.75
C SER A 35 -37.55 -98.06 67.90
N ILE A 36 -36.70 -98.93 67.33
CA ILE A 36 -35.61 -98.56 66.45
C ILE A 36 -36.17 -97.98 65.13
N ILE A 37 -37.20 -98.61 64.54
CA ILE A 37 -37.83 -98.13 63.32
C ILE A 37 -38.47 -96.72 63.55
N SER A 38 -39.19 -96.58 64.71
CA SER A 38 -39.80 -95.27 65.05
C SER A 38 -38.76 -94.18 65.27
N LEU A 39 -37.60 -94.53 65.91
CA LEU A 39 -36.49 -93.58 66.11
C LEU A 39 -35.88 -93.18 64.80
N LEU A 40 -35.65 -94.12 63.86
CA LEU A 40 -35.12 -93.80 62.51
C LEU A 40 -36.08 -92.90 61.70
N ILE A 41 -37.44 -93.21 61.83
CA ILE A 41 -38.44 -92.34 61.16
C ILE A 41 -38.38 -90.94 61.72
N VAL A 42 -38.33 -90.79 63.04
CA VAL A 42 -38.25 -89.43 63.68
C VAL A 42 -36.97 -88.75 63.32
N MET A 43 -35.84 -89.41 63.30
CA MET A 43 -34.55 -88.81 62.89
C MET A 43 -34.53 -88.40 61.42
N THR A 44 -35.10 -89.21 60.48
CA THR A 44 -35.24 -88.86 59.09
C THR A 44 -36.15 -87.62 58.87
N VAL A 45 -37.24 -87.55 59.67
CA VAL A 45 -38.12 -86.32 59.60
C VAL A 45 -37.34 -85.13 60.11
N ILE A 46 -36.64 -85.23 61.27
CA ILE A 46 -35.81 -84.10 61.79
C ILE A 46 -34.74 -83.72 60.78
N GLN A 47 -34.08 -84.68 60.15
CA GLN A 47 -33.06 -84.44 59.09
C GLN A 47 -33.68 -83.70 57.88
N ALA A 48 -34.86 -84.15 57.41
CA ALA A 48 -35.56 -83.49 56.31
C ALA A 48 -35.95 -82.04 56.65
N ILE A 49 -36.49 -81.80 57.89
CA ILE A 49 -36.85 -80.44 58.35
C ILE A 49 -35.61 -79.56 58.52
N ALA A 50 -34.54 -80.05 59.16
CA ALA A 50 -33.28 -79.31 59.33
C ALA A 50 -32.60 -78.99 57.97
N GLY A 51 -32.60 -79.98 57.08
CA GLY A 51 -32.10 -79.80 55.71
C GLY A 51 -32.92 -78.77 54.92
N TYR A 52 -34.26 -78.80 55.05
CA TYR A 52 -35.13 -77.79 54.40
C TYR A 52 -34.91 -76.38 54.97
N ILE A 53 -34.90 -76.17 56.28
CA ILE A 53 -34.64 -74.88 56.92
C ILE A 53 -33.24 -74.34 56.54
N TYR A 54 -32.23 -75.25 56.54
CA TYR A 54 -30.87 -74.84 56.17
C TYR A 54 -30.79 -74.45 54.69
N SER A 55 -31.39 -75.24 53.80
CA SER A 55 -31.46 -74.89 52.36
C SER A 55 -32.19 -73.61 52.08
N GLN A 56 -33.37 -73.40 52.70
CA GLN A 56 -34.12 -72.18 52.59
C GLN A 56 -33.28 -70.95 53.01
N LYS A 57 -32.65 -70.99 54.18
CA LYS A 57 -31.92 -69.85 54.74
C LYS A 57 -30.58 -69.61 54.08
N LYS A 58 -29.89 -70.63 53.62
CA LYS A 58 -28.53 -70.53 53.10
C LYS A 58 -28.43 -70.50 51.54
N LEU A 59 -29.47 -70.96 50.86
CA LEU A 59 -29.46 -71.08 49.41
C LEU A 59 -30.60 -70.27 48.77
N THR A 60 -31.88 -70.58 49.05
CA THR A 60 -33.03 -70.03 48.37
C THR A 60 -33.13 -68.51 48.56
N GLN A 61 -33.03 -68.00 49.80
CA GLN A 61 -33.08 -66.58 50.05
C GLN A 61 -31.91 -65.80 49.39
N ARG A 62 -30.76 -66.38 49.23
CA ARG A 62 -29.61 -65.74 48.57
C ARG A 62 -29.78 -65.75 47.07
N ILE A 63 -30.30 -66.84 46.47
CA ILE A 63 -30.64 -66.89 45.05
C ILE A 63 -31.75 -65.90 44.71
N GLU A 64 -32.82 -65.82 45.53
CA GLU A 64 -33.90 -64.83 45.35
C GLU A 64 -33.37 -63.41 45.40
N ARG A 65 -32.46 -63.07 46.31
CA ARG A 65 -31.82 -61.72 46.32
C ARG A 65 -31.00 -61.45 45.05
N LEU A 66 -30.25 -62.41 44.58
CA LEU A 66 -29.51 -62.31 43.36
C LEU A 66 -30.44 -62.09 42.15
N GLN A 67 -31.51 -62.91 42.10
CA GLN A 67 -32.51 -62.78 41.04
C GLN A 67 -33.20 -61.38 41.07
N GLN A 68 -33.62 -60.90 42.23
CA GLN A 68 -34.20 -59.58 42.41
C GLN A 68 -33.24 -58.52 41.99
N TYR A 69 -31.95 -58.67 42.30
CA TYR A 69 -30.92 -57.74 41.90
C TYR A 69 -30.75 -57.69 40.34
N ILE A 70 -30.70 -58.86 39.70
CA ILE A 70 -30.65 -58.98 38.25
C ILE A 70 -31.91 -58.36 37.61
N ASP A 71 -33.07 -58.65 38.16
CA ASP A 71 -34.35 -58.10 37.68
C ASP A 71 -34.40 -56.59 37.82
N GLN A 72 -33.84 -55.99 38.90
CA GLN A 72 -33.68 -54.54 39.06
C GLN A 72 -32.71 -53.97 38.02
N VAL A 73 -31.57 -54.59 37.83
CA VAL A 73 -30.59 -54.16 36.79
C VAL A 73 -31.18 -54.25 35.38
N ALA A 74 -32.01 -55.27 35.13
CA ALA A 74 -32.70 -55.44 33.85
C ALA A 74 -33.93 -54.52 33.67
N SER A 75 -34.44 -53.93 34.77
CA SER A 75 -35.55 -53.02 34.70
C SER A 75 -35.10 -51.61 34.24
N VAL A 76 -35.92 -50.99 33.39
CA VAL A 76 -35.64 -49.66 32.87
C VAL A 76 -36.03 -48.54 33.87
N ASP A 77 -36.76 -48.87 34.89
CA ASP A 77 -37.48 -47.89 35.71
C ASP A 77 -36.84 -47.61 37.10
N VAL A 78 -35.95 -48.49 37.59
CA VAL A 78 -35.40 -48.38 38.97
C VAL A 78 -33.91 -48.65 38.98
N ALA A 79 -33.13 -47.72 39.50
CA ALA A 79 -31.71 -47.99 39.75
C ALA A 79 -31.56 -49.14 40.78
N PRO A 80 -30.72 -50.15 40.52
CA PRO A 80 -30.54 -51.25 41.43
C PRO A 80 -29.94 -50.80 42.76
N GLU A 81 -30.56 -51.26 43.88
CA GLU A 81 -29.94 -51.08 45.20
C GLU A 81 -28.57 -51.80 45.19
N LYS A 82 -27.57 -51.14 45.78
CA LYS A 82 -26.20 -51.67 45.82
C LYS A 82 -26.22 -53.00 46.54
N LEU A 83 -25.85 -54.12 45.85
CA LEU A 83 -25.79 -55.44 46.40
C LEU A 83 -24.77 -55.47 47.58
N THR A 84 -25.22 -55.78 48.78
CA THR A 84 -24.34 -55.94 49.93
C THR A 84 -23.40 -57.13 49.73
N GLN A 85 -22.12 -56.95 50.00
CA GLN A 85 -21.11 -57.99 49.86
C GLN A 85 -21.48 -59.22 50.70
N ASP A 86 -21.55 -60.39 50.05
CA ASP A 86 -21.86 -61.60 50.73
C ASP A 86 -20.56 -62.24 51.34
N GLU A 87 -20.46 -62.24 52.63
CA GLU A 87 -19.30 -62.72 53.42
C GLU A 87 -19.25 -64.20 53.56
N SER A 88 -20.19 -64.96 52.98
CA SER A 88 -20.34 -66.41 53.20
C SER A 88 -19.19 -67.26 52.63
N ASN A 89 -18.25 -66.77 51.97
CA ASN A 89 -17.04 -67.40 51.46
C ASN A 89 -17.31 -68.73 50.74
N ASP A 90 -18.32 -68.78 49.87
CA ASP A 90 -18.70 -69.95 49.05
C ASP A 90 -18.89 -69.55 47.58
N ASP A 91 -19.11 -70.48 46.66
CA ASP A 91 -19.23 -70.27 45.23
C ASP A 91 -20.39 -69.29 44.89
N LEU A 92 -21.50 -69.29 45.63
CA LEU A 92 -22.64 -68.39 45.43
C LEU A 92 -22.30 -66.96 45.86
N ALA A 93 -21.59 -66.75 46.96
CA ALA A 93 -21.07 -65.46 47.39
C ALA A 93 -20.09 -64.88 46.38
N LYS A 94 -19.24 -65.75 45.82
CA LYS A 94 -18.29 -65.30 44.78
C LYS A 94 -19.03 -64.83 43.54
N VAL A 95 -20.00 -65.56 43.04
CA VAL A 95 -20.82 -65.13 41.86
C VAL A 95 -21.57 -63.83 42.15
N GLY A 96 -22.18 -63.68 43.34
CA GLY A 96 -22.88 -62.48 43.73
C GLY A 96 -21.95 -61.25 43.80
N ASN A 97 -20.78 -61.40 44.44
CA ASN A 97 -19.80 -60.35 44.58
C ASN A 97 -19.13 -59.97 43.21
N ASP A 98 -18.84 -61.00 42.36
CA ASP A 98 -18.33 -60.75 41.00
C ASP A 98 -19.37 -60.02 40.12
N LEU A 99 -20.67 -60.39 40.26
CA LEU A 99 -21.78 -59.72 39.57
C LEU A 99 -21.92 -58.28 40.07
N ALA A 100 -21.91 -58.01 41.37
CA ALA A 100 -21.96 -56.68 41.93
C ALA A 100 -20.80 -55.80 41.39
N LYS A 101 -19.58 -56.32 41.37
CA LYS A 101 -18.41 -55.64 40.83
C LYS A 101 -18.54 -55.39 39.32
N PHE A 102 -19.12 -56.33 38.57
CA PHE A 102 -19.36 -56.13 37.13
C PHE A 102 -20.35 -54.99 36.90
N ILE A 103 -21.43 -54.92 37.70
CA ILE A 103 -22.43 -53.83 37.58
C ILE A 103 -21.84 -52.48 38.00
N ASP A 104 -21.07 -52.40 39.11
CA ASP A 104 -20.38 -51.19 39.50
C ASP A 104 -19.45 -50.69 38.37
N ASN A 105 -18.65 -51.57 37.74
CA ASN A 105 -17.80 -51.20 36.61
C ASN A 105 -18.61 -50.76 35.40
N LEU A 106 -19.76 -51.37 35.13
CA LEU A 106 -20.67 -50.97 34.05
C LEU A 106 -21.26 -49.59 34.31
N ALA A 107 -21.63 -49.28 35.55
CA ALA A 107 -22.11 -47.96 35.97
C ALA A 107 -21.05 -46.88 35.73
N ASP A 108 -19.79 -47.16 36.10
CA ASP A 108 -18.66 -46.24 35.87
C ASP A 108 -18.48 -45.95 34.36
N VAL A 109 -18.48 -46.98 33.50
CA VAL A 109 -18.37 -46.82 32.04
C VAL A 109 -19.54 -46.01 31.47
N ILE A 110 -20.78 -46.26 31.92
CA ILE A 110 -21.95 -45.50 31.48
C ILE A 110 -21.83 -44.03 31.88
N HIS A 111 -21.34 -43.78 33.12
CA HIS A 111 -21.14 -42.40 33.60
C HIS A 111 -20.07 -41.68 32.78
N GLU A 112 -18.97 -42.35 32.44
CA GLU A 112 -17.91 -41.82 31.58
C GLU A 112 -18.46 -41.48 30.17
N ILE A 113 -19.20 -42.42 29.52
CA ILE A 113 -19.79 -42.17 28.20
C ILE A 113 -20.79 -41.00 28.24
N ARG A 114 -21.58 -40.86 29.31
CA ARG A 114 -22.46 -39.68 29.47
C ARG A 114 -21.68 -38.38 29.55
N GLY A 115 -20.57 -38.36 30.32
CA GLY A 115 -19.69 -37.19 30.40
C GLY A 115 -19.08 -36.81 29.05
N GLU A 116 -18.61 -37.81 28.30
CA GLU A 116 -18.09 -37.62 26.95
C GLU A 116 -19.19 -37.16 25.97
N SER A 117 -20.39 -37.71 26.04
CA SER A 117 -21.52 -37.32 25.21
C SER A 117 -21.96 -35.87 25.48
N ASP A 118 -21.98 -35.45 26.74
CA ASP A 118 -22.30 -34.04 27.08
C ASP A 118 -21.21 -33.07 26.59
N SER A 119 -19.95 -33.46 26.75
CA SER A 119 -18.80 -32.72 26.21
C SER A 119 -18.88 -32.57 24.68
N LEU A 120 -19.24 -33.65 23.99
CA LEU A 120 -19.43 -33.68 22.54
C LEU A 120 -20.58 -32.75 22.11
N LYS A 121 -21.70 -32.77 22.82
CA LYS A 121 -22.85 -31.87 22.59
C LYS A 121 -22.48 -30.39 22.73
N GLN A 122 -21.75 -30.06 23.81
CA GLN A 122 -21.29 -28.67 24.03
C GLN A 122 -20.26 -28.24 22.99
N GLY A 123 -19.31 -29.12 22.65
CA GLY A 123 -18.31 -28.86 21.60
C GLY A 123 -18.96 -28.62 20.23
N SER A 124 -19.96 -29.44 19.88
CA SER A 124 -20.69 -29.27 18.61
C SER A 124 -21.51 -28.00 18.56
N ALA A 125 -22.14 -27.60 19.68
CA ALA A 125 -22.86 -26.33 19.76
C ALA A 125 -21.90 -25.14 19.60
N SER A 126 -20.74 -25.18 20.25
CA SER A 126 -19.71 -24.15 20.10
C SER A 126 -19.18 -24.08 18.67
N LEU A 127 -18.95 -25.23 18.03
CA LEU A 127 -18.51 -25.31 16.64
C LEU A 127 -19.55 -24.71 15.69
N SER A 128 -20.83 -24.97 15.88
CA SER A 128 -21.91 -24.38 15.07
C SER A 128 -21.92 -22.85 15.14
N VAL A 129 -21.76 -22.26 16.33
CA VAL A 129 -21.65 -20.81 16.52
C VAL A 129 -20.42 -20.26 15.79
N GLN A 130 -19.26 -20.90 15.96
CA GLN A 130 -18.00 -20.46 15.33
C GLN A 130 -18.07 -20.56 13.81
N MET A 131 -18.78 -21.53 13.24
CA MET A 131 -19.03 -21.59 11.80
C MET A 131 -19.92 -20.44 11.34
N GLY A 132 -20.95 -20.07 12.10
CA GLY A 132 -21.78 -18.89 11.80
C GLY A 132 -20.97 -17.61 11.76
N ASP A 133 -20.13 -17.37 12.76
CA ASP A 133 -19.25 -16.21 12.80
C ASP A 133 -18.26 -16.20 11.61
N SER A 134 -17.72 -17.37 11.26
CA SER A 134 -16.81 -17.53 10.12
C SER A 134 -17.49 -17.23 8.79
N VAL A 135 -18.73 -17.67 8.59
CA VAL A 135 -19.55 -17.32 7.40
C VAL A 135 -19.77 -15.80 7.34
N GLY A 136 -20.06 -15.16 8.48
CA GLY A 136 -20.17 -13.71 8.56
C GLY A 136 -18.88 -12.98 8.11
N ALA A 137 -17.73 -13.43 8.59
CA ALA A 137 -16.43 -12.89 8.22
C ALA A 137 -16.09 -13.07 6.73
N VAL A 138 -16.43 -14.24 6.16
CA VAL A 138 -16.23 -14.51 4.71
C VAL A 138 -17.12 -13.59 3.86
N ASN A 139 -18.37 -13.39 4.25
CA ASN A 139 -19.29 -12.49 3.54
C ASN A 139 -18.82 -11.03 3.62
N GLN A 140 -18.31 -10.60 4.77
CA GLN A 140 -17.71 -9.27 4.92
C GLN A 140 -16.48 -9.12 4.03
N SER A 141 -15.62 -10.15 3.95
CA SER A 141 -14.47 -10.16 3.05
C SER A 141 -14.88 -10.06 1.58
N ALA A 142 -15.93 -10.74 1.16
CA ALA A 142 -16.47 -10.65 -0.19
C ALA A 142 -16.92 -9.21 -0.53
N THR A 143 -17.60 -8.54 0.39
CA THR A 143 -18.00 -7.13 0.21
C THR A 143 -16.77 -6.20 0.09
N GLN A 144 -15.73 -6.44 0.89
CA GLN A 144 -14.48 -5.66 0.80
C GLN A 144 -13.77 -5.87 -0.54
N ILE A 145 -13.82 -7.08 -1.09
CA ILE A 145 -13.24 -7.39 -2.41
C ILE A 145 -14.00 -6.63 -3.51
N GLU A 146 -15.33 -6.54 -3.45
CA GLU A 146 -16.12 -5.75 -4.40
C GLU A 146 -15.75 -4.26 -4.34
N GLN A 147 -15.54 -3.71 -3.14
CA GLN A 147 -15.05 -2.34 -2.97
C GLN A 147 -13.65 -2.15 -3.54
N MET A 148 -12.75 -3.14 -3.33
CA MET A 148 -11.42 -3.13 -3.93
C MET A 148 -11.49 -3.17 -5.45
N ALA A 149 -12.37 -3.96 -6.06
CA ALA A 149 -12.56 -4.01 -7.51
C ALA A 149 -12.91 -2.62 -8.07
N SER A 150 -13.85 -1.93 -7.44
CA SER A 150 -14.20 -0.55 -7.83
C SER A 150 -13.02 0.41 -7.71
N SER A 151 -12.19 0.26 -6.67
CA SER A 151 -10.98 1.09 -6.49
C SER A 151 -9.92 0.80 -7.55
N ILE A 152 -9.77 -0.44 -7.94
CA ILE A 152 -8.86 -0.90 -8.99
C ILE A 152 -9.30 -0.38 -10.37
N ASP A 153 -10.59 -0.37 -10.66
CA ASP A 153 -11.14 0.22 -11.89
C ASP A 153 -10.83 1.73 -11.95
N GLN A 154 -10.89 2.42 -10.82
CA GLN A 154 -10.53 3.83 -10.75
C GLN A 154 -9.02 4.07 -10.96
N VAL A 155 -8.16 3.18 -10.46
CA VAL A 155 -6.73 3.21 -10.74
C VAL A 155 -6.45 2.98 -12.23
N ALA A 156 -7.16 2.04 -12.88
CA ALA A 156 -7.05 1.79 -14.32
C ALA A 156 -7.42 3.04 -15.14
N LEU A 157 -8.54 3.68 -14.80
CA LEU A 157 -8.98 4.91 -15.45
C LEU A 157 -7.95 6.05 -15.25
N THR A 158 -7.45 6.22 -14.03
CA THR A 158 -6.44 7.24 -13.73
C THR A 158 -5.14 6.98 -14.51
N SER A 159 -4.73 5.72 -14.65
CA SER A 159 -3.57 5.34 -15.44
C SER A 159 -3.75 5.70 -16.92
N THR A 160 -4.93 5.49 -17.48
CA THR A 160 -5.24 5.87 -18.86
C THR A 160 -5.14 7.39 -19.03
N THR A 161 -5.76 8.17 -18.15
CA THR A 161 -5.69 9.64 -18.19
C THR A 161 -4.25 10.15 -18.04
N LEU A 162 -3.45 9.50 -17.19
CA LEU A 162 -2.04 9.88 -16.99
C LEU A 162 -1.20 9.59 -18.25
N SER A 163 -1.46 8.48 -18.94
CA SER A 163 -0.82 8.15 -20.22
C SER A 163 -1.15 9.17 -21.32
N GLU A 164 -2.42 9.58 -21.41
CA GLU A 164 -2.85 10.64 -22.34
C GLU A 164 -2.18 11.98 -22.00
N SER A 165 -2.13 12.33 -20.72
CA SER A 165 -1.47 13.55 -20.25
C SER A 165 0.03 13.55 -20.55
N ALA A 166 0.71 12.42 -20.37
CA ALA A 166 2.12 12.26 -20.72
C ALA A 166 2.34 12.48 -22.23
N THR A 167 1.47 11.90 -23.07
CA THR A 167 1.52 12.13 -24.52
C THR A 167 1.38 13.61 -24.88
N GLN A 168 0.41 14.28 -24.28
CA GLN A 168 0.15 15.72 -24.52
C GLN A 168 1.33 16.59 -24.05
N VAL A 169 1.95 16.27 -22.91
CA VAL A 169 3.15 16.98 -22.42
C VAL A 169 4.31 16.78 -23.39
N SER A 170 4.54 15.56 -23.90
CA SER A 170 5.61 15.28 -24.89
C SER A 170 5.38 16.10 -26.19
N GLU A 171 4.15 16.14 -26.70
CA GLU A 171 3.81 16.95 -27.88
C GLU A 171 4.08 18.44 -27.64
N THR A 172 3.67 18.94 -26.47
CA THR A 172 3.91 20.35 -26.09
C THR A 172 5.38 20.65 -25.94
N THR A 173 6.16 19.72 -25.37
CA THR A 173 7.61 19.82 -25.24
C THR A 173 8.29 19.92 -26.60
N ASN A 174 7.89 19.10 -27.56
CA ASN A 174 8.41 19.16 -28.93
C ASN A 174 8.09 20.49 -29.61
N GLN A 175 6.91 21.05 -29.40
CA GLN A 175 6.56 22.38 -29.89
C GLN A 175 7.44 23.49 -29.28
N VAL A 176 7.68 23.41 -27.95
CA VAL A 176 8.57 24.37 -27.27
C VAL A 176 10.00 24.29 -27.81
N LEU A 177 10.55 23.08 -27.99
CA LEU A 177 11.88 22.88 -28.55
C LEU A 177 11.99 23.50 -29.96
N SER A 178 10.97 23.35 -30.80
CA SER A 178 10.92 24.01 -32.11
C SER A 178 10.88 25.54 -32.01
N ILE A 179 10.15 26.10 -31.06
CA ILE A 179 10.10 27.55 -30.81
C ILE A 179 11.45 28.09 -30.32
N LEU A 180 12.14 27.31 -29.44
CA LEU A 180 13.47 27.64 -28.95
C LEU A 180 14.51 27.68 -30.08
N GLU A 181 14.44 26.74 -31.01
CA GLU A 181 15.28 26.72 -32.21
C GLU A 181 15.05 27.97 -33.06
N GLN A 182 13.80 28.32 -33.31
CA GLN A 182 13.44 29.56 -34.04
C GLN A 182 13.93 30.83 -33.31
N GLY A 183 13.76 30.87 -31.98
CA GLY A 183 14.25 31.97 -31.14
C GLY A 183 15.76 32.12 -31.18
N THR A 184 16.49 31.01 -31.12
CA THR A 184 17.96 30.99 -31.23
C THR A 184 18.41 31.50 -32.61
N ASN A 185 17.77 31.04 -33.67
CA ASN A 185 18.07 31.51 -35.04
C ASN A 185 17.79 33.00 -35.22
N ALA A 186 16.69 33.49 -34.67
CA ALA A 186 16.35 34.93 -34.71
C ALA A 186 17.36 35.77 -33.91
N SER A 187 17.79 35.30 -32.73
CA SER A 187 18.80 35.97 -31.92
C SER A 187 20.17 36.01 -32.61
N ASN A 188 20.60 34.92 -33.24
CA ASN A 188 21.84 34.88 -34.04
C ASN A 188 21.78 35.85 -35.21
N THR A 189 20.63 35.91 -35.91
CA THR A 189 20.41 36.88 -36.99
C THR A 189 20.47 38.31 -36.46
N SER A 190 19.90 38.59 -35.28
CA SER A 190 20.00 39.89 -34.62
C SER A 190 21.46 40.26 -34.29
N GLN A 191 22.25 39.30 -33.76
CA GLN A 191 23.67 39.51 -33.51
C GLN A 191 24.42 39.96 -34.78
N HIS A 192 24.27 39.22 -35.87
CA HIS A 192 24.90 39.60 -37.17
C HIS A 192 24.46 40.98 -37.64
N THR A 193 23.18 41.36 -37.49
CA THR A 193 22.68 42.68 -37.84
C THR A 193 23.32 43.77 -36.99
N ILE A 194 23.51 43.54 -35.68
CA ILE A 194 24.16 44.51 -34.79
C ILE A 194 25.66 44.62 -35.09
N GLU A 195 26.33 43.51 -35.42
CA GLU A 195 27.73 43.53 -35.86
C GLU A 195 27.91 44.37 -37.13
N ASP A 196 27.07 44.17 -38.12
CA ASP A 196 27.11 44.94 -39.37
C ASP A 196 26.79 46.44 -39.11
N PHE A 197 25.81 46.73 -38.26
CA PHE A 197 25.55 48.11 -37.82
C PHE A 197 26.75 48.72 -37.09
N ALA A 198 27.44 47.98 -36.23
CA ALA A 198 28.66 48.46 -35.56
C ALA A 198 29.78 48.80 -36.53
N LYS A 199 29.95 48.03 -37.64
CA LYS A 199 30.88 48.31 -38.73
C LYS A 199 30.52 49.64 -39.45
N GLU A 200 29.24 49.80 -39.80
CA GLU A 200 28.76 51.05 -40.46
C GLU A 200 28.96 52.27 -39.56
N VAL A 201 28.65 52.15 -38.26
CA VAL A 201 28.89 53.21 -37.27
C VAL A 201 30.37 53.56 -37.18
N THR A 202 31.28 52.57 -37.27
CA THR A 202 32.73 52.78 -37.28
C THR A 202 33.21 53.48 -38.57
N ALA A 203 32.66 53.13 -39.72
CA ALA A 203 32.93 53.80 -40.99
C ALA A 203 32.46 55.28 -40.93
N MET A 204 31.24 55.58 -40.44
CA MET A 204 30.76 56.90 -40.25
C MET A 204 31.66 57.72 -39.31
N ALA A 205 32.23 57.17 -38.27
CA ALA A 205 33.16 57.84 -37.37
C ALA A 205 34.42 58.31 -38.14
N THR A 206 34.91 57.46 -39.03
CA THR A 206 36.08 57.76 -39.89
C THR A 206 35.79 58.87 -40.85
N ASP A 207 34.63 58.82 -41.49
CA ASP A 207 34.21 59.86 -42.45
C ASP A 207 34.02 61.24 -41.79
N LEU A 208 33.46 61.26 -40.59
CA LEU A 208 33.31 62.48 -39.80
C LEU A 208 34.66 63.07 -39.31
N ALA A 209 35.61 62.21 -38.97
CA ALA A 209 36.94 62.63 -38.60
C ALA A 209 37.66 63.33 -39.81
N LEU A 210 37.53 62.75 -41.02
CA LEU A 210 38.00 63.37 -42.26
C LEU A 210 37.32 64.73 -42.55
N LEU A 211 35.98 64.78 -42.36
CA LEU A 211 35.23 66.04 -42.53
C LEU A 211 35.67 67.12 -41.55
N GLN A 212 36.00 66.71 -40.31
CA GLN A 212 36.52 67.69 -39.31
C GLN A 212 37.91 68.17 -39.67
N GLU A 213 38.79 67.31 -40.21
CA GLU A 213 40.12 67.69 -40.68
C GLU A 213 40.01 68.65 -41.89
N GLU A 214 39.20 68.28 -42.89
CA GLU A 214 38.97 69.19 -44.06
C GLU A 214 38.36 70.51 -43.69
N SER A 215 37.40 70.56 -42.76
CA SER A 215 36.81 71.81 -42.23
C SER A 215 37.85 72.68 -41.52
N SER A 216 38.75 72.11 -40.75
CA SER A 216 39.86 72.82 -40.09
C SER A 216 40.83 73.39 -41.13
N ARG A 217 41.11 72.61 -42.19
CA ARG A 217 41.96 73.02 -43.31
C ARG A 217 41.32 74.19 -44.06
N ILE A 218 40.01 74.22 -44.32
CA ILE A 218 39.26 75.34 -44.89
C ILE A 218 39.39 76.52 -44.00
N GLY A 219 39.22 76.41 -42.66
CA GLY A 219 39.42 77.54 -41.74
C GLY A 219 40.80 78.18 -41.84
N SER A 220 41.83 77.37 -41.92
CA SER A 220 43.22 77.85 -42.09
C SER A 220 43.41 78.58 -43.40
N VAL A 221 42.78 78.11 -44.50
CA VAL A 221 42.81 78.83 -45.82
C VAL A 221 42.10 80.18 -45.74
N LEU A 222 40.97 80.21 -45.05
CA LEU A 222 40.19 81.47 -44.87
C LEU A 222 41.00 82.56 -44.10
N GLU A 223 41.74 82.14 -43.05
CA GLU A 223 42.66 83.02 -42.32
C GLU A 223 43.71 83.62 -43.26
N VAL A 224 44.31 82.84 -44.17
CA VAL A 224 45.24 83.29 -45.15
C VAL A 224 44.57 84.26 -46.13
N ILE A 225 43.37 83.92 -46.65
CA ILE A 225 42.60 84.85 -47.55
C ILE A 225 42.27 86.15 -46.87
N ARG A 226 41.86 86.08 -45.59
CA ARG A 226 41.58 87.29 -44.78
C ARG A 226 42.85 88.17 -44.64
N GLY A 227 43.99 87.55 -44.37
CA GLY A 227 45.26 88.19 -44.27
C GLY A 227 45.64 88.91 -45.63
N ILE A 228 45.39 88.22 -46.76
CA ILE A 228 45.60 88.81 -48.09
C ILE A 228 44.65 89.98 -48.31
N ALA A 229 43.38 89.84 -47.92
CA ALA A 229 42.39 90.90 -48.06
C ALA A 229 42.78 92.15 -47.22
N ASP A 230 43.26 91.95 -45.96
CA ASP A 230 43.79 92.99 -45.11
C ASP A 230 44.99 93.71 -45.72
N GLN A 231 45.96 92.95 -46.24
CA GLN A 231 47.12 93.49 -46.95
C GLN A 231 46.69 94.30 -48.20
N THR A 232 45.71 93.74 -48.98
CA THR A 232 45.21 94.36 -50.20
C THR A 232 44.50 95.67 -49.86
N ASN A 233 43.72 95.72 -48.79
CA ASN A 233 43.06 96.88 -48.28
C ASN A 233 44.07 97.98 -47.87
N LEU A 234 45.17 97.57 -47.17
CA LEU A 234 46.28 98.50 -46.84
C LEU A 234 47.03 99.00 -48.08
N LEU A 235 47.30 98.12 -49.05
CA LEU A 235 47.96 98.53 -50.34
C LEU A 235 47.07 99.50 -51.11
N ALA A 236 45.78 99.25 -51.20
CA ALA A 236 44.81 100.12 -51.88
C ALA A 236 44.68 101.45 -51.15
N LEU A 237 44.69 101.46 -49.81
CA LEU A 237 44.70 102.74 -49.04
C LEU A 237 45.96 103.58 -49.34
N ASN A 238 47.14 102.93 -49.33
CA ASN A 238 48.40 103.62 -49.67
C ASN A 238 48.39 104.16 -51.12
N ALA A 239 47.85 103.41 -52.09
CA ALA A 239 47.70 103.83 -53.50
C ALA A 239 46.69 104.98 -53.59
N ALA A 240 45.58 104.97 -52.86
CA ALA A 240 44.63 106.10 -52.82
C ALA A 240 45.22 107.38 -52.24
N ILE A 241 46.04 107.24 -51.19
CA ILE A 241 46.77 108.33 -50.56
C ILE A 241 47.78 108.97 -51.60
N GLU A 242 48.55 108.13 -52.31
CA GLU A 242 49.56 108.59 -53.27
C GLU A 242 48.88 109.19 -54.53
N ALA A 243 47.75 108.62 -54.96
CA ALA A 243 46.92 109.15 -56.04
C ALA A 243 46.36 110.53 -55.69
N ALA A 244 45.90 110.77 -54.47
CA ALA A 244 45.46 112.08 -53.96
C ALA A 244 46.61 113.04 -53.91
N ARG A 245 47.83 112.63 -53.63
CA ARG A 245 49.06 113.39 -53.57
C ARG A 245 49.48 113.89 -54.95
N ALA A 246 49.19 113.10 -56.03
CA ALA A 246 49.51 113.42 -57.39
C ALA A 246 48.48 114.43 -58.04
N GLY A 247 47.47 114.81 -57.33
CA GLY A 247 46.49 115.90 -57.76
C GLY A 247 45.67 115.45 -58.98
N GLU A 248 45.48 116.29 -59.94
CA GLU A 248 44.68 116.10 -61.19
C GLU A 248 45.24 114.88 -62.02
N GLN A 249 46.55 114.52 -61.94
CA GLN A 249 47.19 113.46 -62.69
C GLN A 249 46.90 112.10 -62.03
N GLY A 250 46.52 112.08 -60.78
CA GLY A 250 46.23 110.84 -59.99
C GLY A 250 44.77 110.42 -60.00
N ARG A 251 43.80 111.14 -60.54
CA ARG A 251 42.34 110.88 -60.46
C ARG A 251 41.94 109.51 -60.94
N GLY A 252 42.50 109.04 -62.07
CA GLY A 252 42.19 107.67 -62.55
C GLY A 252 42.73 106.55 -61.64
N PHE A 253 43.87 106.78 -61.04
CA PHE A 253 44.47 105.87 -60.06
C PHE A 253 43.68 105.82 -58.71
N ALA A 254 43.15 106.96 -58.30
CA ALA A 254 42.34 107.06 -57.08
C ALA A 254 41.06 106.20 -57.19
N VAL A 255 40.37 106.25 -58.32
CA VAL A 255 39.15 105.48 -58.58
C VAL A 255 39.46 103.96 -58.56
N VAL A 256 40.59 103.55 -59.16
CA VAL A 256 41.01 102.11 -59.14
C VAL A 256 41.39 101.69 -57.72
N ALA A 257 42.09 102.51 -56.94
CA ALA A 257 42.44 102.29 -55.57
C ALA A 257 41.20 102.14 -54.65
N ASP A 258 40.24 103.06 -54.83
CA ASP A 258 38.98 102.92 -54.05
C ASP A 258 38.19 101.65 -54.43
N GLU A 259 38.14 101.25 -55.71
CA GLU A 259 37.50 100.01 -56.17
C GLU A 259 38.21 98.76 -55.61
N VAL A 260 39.57 98.75 -55.67
CA VAL A 260 40.36 97.66 -55.06
C VAL A 260 40.14 97.60 -53.54
N ARG A 261 40.03 98.71 -52.86
CA ARG A 261 39.70 98.77 -51.42
C ARG A 261 38.31 98.25 -51.13
N ALA A 262 37.32 98.63 -51.90
CA ALA A 262 35.94 98.13 -51.76
C ALA A 262 35.88 96.65 -52.00
N LEU A 263 36.63 96.10 -52.99
CA LEU A 263 36.73 94.68 -53.25
C LEU A 263 37.42 93.92 -52.09
N ALA A 264 38.53 94.53 -51.52
CA ALA A 264 39.19 93.97 -50.33
C ALA A 264 38.25 93.86 -49.13
N HIS A 265 37.48 94.94 -48.88
CA HIS A 265 36.47 94.93 -47.79
C HIS A 265 35.37 93.84 -48.00
N ARG A 266 34.81 93.78 -49.23
CA ARG A 266 33.88 92.72 -49.58
C ARG A 266 34.46 91.32 -49.41
N THR A 267 35.76 91.16 -49.72
CA THR A 267 36.46 89.85 -49.51
C THR A 267 36.60 89.52 -48.03
N GLN A 268 36.92 90.56 -47.19
CA GLN A 268 36.95 90.37 -45.70
C GLN A 268 35.57 89.94 -45.17
N GLU A 269 34.51 90.64 -45.58
CA GLU A 269 33.15 90.32 -45.14
C GLU A 269 32.75 88.91 -45.55
N ALA A 270 33.03 88.52 -46.80
CA ALA A 270 32.76 87.15 -47.28
C ALA A 270 33.59 86.04 -46.51
N THR A 271 34.83 86.38 -46.16
CA THR A 271 35.68 85.41 -45.37
C THR A 271 35.15 85.26 -43.96
N VAL A 272 34.62 86.28 -43.31
CA VAL A 272 34.01 86.23 -41.97
C VAL A 272 32.73 85.39 -42.04
N GLU A 273 31.90 85.60 -43.08
CA GLU A 273 30.66 84.80 -43.24
C GLU A 273 30.97 83.31 -43.49
N ILE A 274 31.94 83.00 -44.38
CA ILE A 274 32.35 81.59 -44.62
C ILE A 274 33.00 80.98 -43.38
N ASN A 275 33.81 81.74 -42.61
CA ASN A 275 34.40 81.28 -41.35
C ASN A 275 33.34 80.90 -40.33
N ALA A 276 32.27 81.68 -40.16
CA ALA A 276 31.15 81.37 -39.30
C ALA A 276 30.41 80.07 -39.77
N MET A 277 30.28 79.91 -41.11
CA MET A 277 29.74 78.58 -41.64
C MET A 277 30.65 77.43 -41.37
N VAL A 278 31.98 77.55 -41.46
CA VAL A 278 32.96 76.54 -41.16
C VAL A 278 32.98 76.22 -39.65
N GLU A 279 32.94 77.20 -38.77
CA GLU A 279 32.78 76.99 -37.33
C GLU A 279 31.49 76.23 -37.00
N GLY A 280 30.37 76.60 -37.59
CA GLY A 280 29.09 75.85 -37.42
C GLY A 280 29.15 74.46 -37.97
N LEU A 281 29.92 74.20 -39.06
CA LEU A 281 30.13 72.83 -39.57
C LEU A 281 30.99 71.99 -38.61
N GLN A 282 32.05 72.54 -38.01
CA GLN A 282 32.89 71.91 -37.03
C GLN A 282 32.12 71.50 -35.75
N GLU A 283 31.27 72.41 -35.24
CA GLU A 283 30.38 72.15 -34.11
C GLU A 283 29.43 70.96 -34.41
N LYS A 284 28.76 70.99 -35.57
CA LYS A 284 27.86 69.96 -36.01
C LYS A 284 28.59 68.59 -36.16
N SER A 285 29.79 68.60 -36.71
CA SER A 285 30.63 67.43 -36.87
C SER A 285 31.01 66.86 -35.52
N THR A 286 31.41 67.67 -34.54
CA THR A 286 31.72 67.25 -33.16
C THR A 286 30.50 66.61 -32.49
N ASN A 287 29.33 67.21 -32.63
CA ASN A 287 28.08 66.66 -32.09
C ASN A 287 27.74 65.30 -32.73
N ALA A 288 27.99 65.15 -34.04
CA ALA A 288 27.78 63.90 -34.77
C ALA A 288 28.77 62.82 -34.30
N VAL A 289 30.06 63.11 -34.09
CA VAL A 289 31.06 62.18 -33.54
C VAL A 289 30.65 61.69 -32.15
N ASN A 290 30.17 62.59 -31.28
CA ASN A 290 29.68 62.20 -29.96
C ASN A 290 28.42 61.28 -30.06
N ALA A 291 27.52 61.54 -31.00
CA ALA A 291 26.36 60.70 -31.24
C ALA A 291 26.78 59.27 -31.73
N ILE A 292 27.76 59.22 -32.63
CA ILE A 292 28.35 57.93 -33.10
C ILE A 292 29.01 57.14 -31.97
N GLY A 293 29.79 57.81 -31.08
CA GLY A 293 30.40 57.17 -29.93
C GLY A 293 29.34 56.53 -29.01
N ARG A 294 28.21 57.22 -28.80
CA ARG A 294 27.07 56.60 -28.07
C ARG A 294 26.46 55.42 -28.85
N GLY A 295 26.35 55.54 -30.17
CA GLY A 295 25.85 54.46 -31.03
C GLY A 295 26.73 53.20 -30.95
N GLN A 296 28.06 53.32 -30.92
CA GLN A 296 29.02 52.24 -30.74
C GLN A 296 28.82 51.53 -29.40
N SER A 297 28.72 52.29 -28.29
CA SER A 297 28.46 51.73 -26.97
C SER A 297 27.15 50.97 -26.93
N LEU A 298 26.06 51.52 -27.47
CA LEU A 298 24.77 50.88 -27.57
C LEU A 298 24.81 49.58 -28.39
N SER A 299 25.57 49.56 -29.47
CA SER A 299 25.76 48.35 -30.28
C SER A 299 26.48 47.25 -29.49
N GLN A 300 27.54 47.62 -28.76
CA GLN A 300 28.27 46.67 -27.91
C GLN A 300 27.40 46.11 -26.79
N ASP A 301 26.64 46.94 -26.10
CA ASP A 301 25.72 46.51 -25.06
C ASP A 301 24.63 45.56 -25.62
N SER A 302 24.12 45.88 -26.83
CA SER A 302 23.13 45.08 -27.55
C SER A 302 23.66 43.69 -27.92
N LEU A 303 24.95 43.56 -28.31
CA LEU A 303 25.60 42.29 -28.57
C LEU A 303 25.66 41.41 -27.30
N VAL A 304 26.09 41.99 -26.18
CA VAL A 304 26.15 41.29 -24.89
C VAL A 304 24.74 40.80 -24.46
N HIS A 305 23.73 41.63 -24.62
CA HIS A 305 22.35 41.22 -24.30
C HIS A 305 21.84 40.15 -25.25
N SER A 306 22.20 40.15 -26.52
CA SER A 306 21.81 39.11 -27.48
C SER A 306 22.47 37.77 -27.15
N GLU A 307 23.75 37.74 -26.71
CA GLU A 307 24.43 36.55 -26.19
C GLU A 307 23.71 35.98 -24.98
N GLN A 308 23.35 36.85 -24.01
CA GLN A 308 22.58 36.41 -22.82
C GLN A 308 21.25 35.79 -23.20
N VAL A 309 20.57 36.28 -24.23
CA VAL A 309 19.33 35.71 -24.75
C VAL A 309 19.58 34.31 -25.32
N VAL A 310 20.65 34.11 -26.10
CA VAL A 310 21.01 32.79 -26.65
C VAL A 310 21.30 31.80 -25.52
N ASP A 311 22.10 32.21 -24.52
CA ASP A 311 22.40 31.37 -23.35
C ASP A 311 21.15 30.96 -22.59
N ALA A 312 20.22 31.93 -22.36
CA ALA A 312 18.95 31.66 -21.71
C ALA A 312 18.08 30.66 -22.49
N LEU A 313 17.99 30.78 -23.81
CA LEU A 313 17.28 29.86 -24.69
C LEU A 313 17.88 28.45 -24.65
N GLN A 314 19.21 28.34 -24.62
CA GLN A 314 19.89 27.04 -24.47
C GLN A 314 19.59 26.37 -23.12
N GLN A 315 19.61 27.13 -22.02
CA GLN A 315 19.24 26.64 -20.70
C GLN A 315 17.79 26.14 -20.66
N ILE A 316 16.87 26.88 -21.23
CA ILE A 316 15.47 26.45 -21.37
C ILE A 316 15.38 25.16 -22.18
N GLY A 317 16.14 25.04 -23.27
CA GLY A 317 16.19 23.82 -24.07
C GLY A 317 16.65 22.58 -23.29
N GLN A 318 17.64 22.73 -22.41
CA GLN A 318 18.09 21.66 -21.52
C GLN A 318 16.99 21.22 -20.55
N VAL A 319 16.28 22.17 -19.94
CA VAL A 319 15.16 21.88 -19.02
C VAL A 319 14.04 21.12 -19.74
N PHE A 320 13.70 21.50 -20.97
CA PHE A 320 12.67 20.79 -21.74
C PHE A 320 13.12 19.41 -22.21
N ALA A 321 14.40 19.16 -22.46
CA ALA A 321 14.93 17.82 -22.71
C ALA A 321 14.81 16.92 -21.46
N GLU A 322 14.97 17.48 -20.26
CA GLU A 322 14.72 16.75 -19.01
C GLU A 322 13.22 16.47 -18.82
N VAL A 323 12.35 17.42 -19.11
CA VAL A 323 10.88 17.21 -19.08
C VAL A 323 10.47 16.09 -20.03
N ASP A 324 11.02 16.01 -21.23
CA ASP A 324 10.73 14.91 -22.18
C ASP A 324 11.15 13.54 -21.63
N THR A 325 12.32 13.49 -20.99
CA THR A 325 12.82 12.27 -20.33
C THR A 325 11.87 11.83 -19.21
N LEU A 326 11.47 12.75 -18.33
CA LEU A 326 10.53 12.47 -17.23
C LEU A 326 9.16 12.05 -17.75
N THR A 327 8.69 12.65 -18.81
CA THR A 327 7.41 12.33 -19.45
C THR A 327 7.44 10.90 -20.04
N THR A 328 8.54 10.51 -20.62
CA THR A 328 8.75 9.12 -21.10
C THR A 328 8.72 8.12 -19.96
N GLN A 329 9.36 8.44 -18.83
CA GLN A 329 9.32 7.58 -17.62
C GLN A 329 7.90 7.47 -17.05
N ILE A 330 7.13 8.55 -17.03
CA ILE A 330 5.72 8.54 -16.61
C ILE A 330 4.91 7.60 -17.53
N ALA A 331 5.05 7.70 -18.84
CA ALA A 331 4.34 6.84 -19.80
C ALA A 331 4.68 5.35 -19.58
N GLN A 332 5.95 5.03 -19.35
CA GLN A 332 6.38 3.66 -19.04
C GLN A 332 5.80 3.17 -17.71
N GLY A 333 5.92 3.96 -16.64
CA GLY A 333 5.36 3.61 -15.33
C GLY A 333 3.85 3.41 -15.36
N THR A 334 3.14 4.19 -16.18
CA THR A 334 1.71 4.05 -16.39
C THR A 334 1.34 2.72 -17.07
N THR A 335 2.15 2.28 -18.04
CA THR A 335 1.98 0.97 -18.71
C THR A 335 2.18 -0.19 -17.71
N GLU A 336 3.21 -0.10 -16.86
CA GLU A 336 3.47 -1.09 -15.80
C GLU A 336 2.33 -1.11 -14.77
N GLN A 337 1.78 0.06 -14.42
CA GLN A 337 0.63 0.18 -13.54
C GLN A 337 -0.63 -0.47 -14.12
N GLN A 338 -0.91 -0.29 -15.41
CA GLN A 338 -2.02 -0.95 -16.11
C GLN A 338 -1.89 -2.47 -16.06
N HIS A 339 -0.70 -3.01 -16.31
CA HIS A 339 -0.43 -4.45 -16.21
C HIS A 339 -0.64 -4.99 -14.79
N SER A 340 -0.14 -4.26 -13.79
CA SER A 340 -0.31 -4.62 -12.38
C SER A 340 -1.79 -4.60 -11.97
N THR A 341 -2.54 -3.60 -12.42
CA THR A 341 -3.98 -3.46 -12.17
C THR A 341 -4.76 -4.63 -12.76
N ALA A 342 -4.45 -5.07 -13.99
CA ALA A 342 -5.05 -6.26 -14.59
C ALA A 342 -4.76 -7.53 -13.77
N SER A 343 -3.52 -7.72 -13.32
CA SER A 343 -3.15 -8.87 -12.47
C SER A 343 -3.86 -8.85 -11.11
N ILE A 344 -4.07 -7.68 -10.50
CA ILE A 344 -4.83 -7.55 -9.25
C ILE A 344 -6.30 -7.94 -9.48
N ASN A 345 -6.89 -7.54 -10.58
CA ASN A 345 -8.28 -7.87 -10.93
C ASN A 345 -8.48 -9.40 -11.11
N ASP A 346 -7.53 -10.07 -11.76
CA ASP A 346 -7.52 -11.53 -11.87
C ASP A 346 -7.41 -12.20 -10.49
N ASN A 347 -6.50 -11.73 -9.62
CA ASN A 347 -6.36 -12.24 -8.27
C ASN A 347 -7.62 -12.03 -7.43
N MET A 348 -8.30 -10.89 -7.56
CA MET A 348 -9.56 -10.62 -6.86
C MET A 348 -10.66 -11.58 -7.30
N SER A 349 -10.74 -11.89 -8.59
CA SER A 349 -11.68 -12.89 -9.12
C SER A 349 -11.43 -14.26 -8.50
N MET A 350 -10.17 -14.67 -8.33
CA MET A 350 -9.82 -15.93 -7.64
C MET A 350 -10.20 -15.90 -6.15
N VAL A 351 -10.01 -14.77 -5.46
CA VAL A 351 -10.37 -14.66 -4.03
C VAL A 351 -11.90 -14.70 -3.84
N VAL A 352 -12.68 -14.13 -4.76
CA VAL A 352 -14.15 -14.27 -4.76
C VAL A 352 -14.56 -15.72 -4.89
N GLU A 353 -13.97 -16.48 -5.82
CA GLU A 353 -14.27 -17.89 -6.00
C GLU A 353 -13.88 -18.72 -4.77
N LEU A 354 -12.69 -18.48 -4.21
CA LEU A 354 -12.24 -19.13 -2.97
C LEU A 354 -13.17 -18.81 -1.78
N SER A 355 -13.70 -17.59 -1.70
CA SER A 355 -14.66 -17.20 -0.67
C SER A 355 -15.97 -17.95 -0.80
N ARG A 356 -16.44 -18.24 -2.02
CA ARG A 356 -17.63 -19.06 -2.26
C ARG A 356 -17.41 -20.51 -1.87
N GLU A 357 -16.26 -21.07 -2.22
CA GLU A 357 -15.88 -22.44 -1.84
C GLU A 357 -15.76 -22.57 -0.31
N LEU A 358 -15.14 -21.59 0.35
CA LEU A 358 -15.02 -21.53 1.80
C LEU A 358 -16.39 -21.45 2.47
N ASN A 359 -17.33 -20.63 1.98
CA ASN A 359 -18.70 -20.56 2.49
C ASN A 359 -19.42 -21.90 2.39
N SER A 360 -19.27 -22.62 1.27
CA SER A 360 -19.82 -23.97 1.10
C SER A 360 -19.23 -24.96 2.10
N GLY A 361 -17.90 -24.93 2.30
CA GLY A 361 -17.22 -25.76 3.27
C GLY A 361 -17.66 -25.50 4.72
N LEU A 362 -17.77 -24.21 5.11
CA LEU A 362 -18.25 -23.82 6.44
C LEU A 362 -19.70 -24.26 6.68
N SER A 363 -20.56 -24.16 5.68
CA SER A 363 -21.94 -24.67 5.77
C SER A 363 -21.98 -26.18 6.00
N SER A 364 -21.14 -26.95 5.31
CA SER A 364 -21.04 -28.41 5.50
C SER A 364 -20.52 -28.76 6.90
N VAL A 365 -19.56 -28.02 7.44
CA VAL A 365 -19.07 -28.22 8.81
C VAL A 365 -20.14 -27.89 9.85
N ALA A 366 -20.94 -26.84 9.62
CA ALA A 366 -22.06 -26.48 10.49
C ALA A 366 -23.13 -27.60 10.52
N GLU A 367 -23.47 -28.17 9.36
CA GLU A 367 -24.39 -29.32 9.27
C GLU A 367 -23.86 -30.56 9.99
N LEU A 368 -22.55 -30.85 9.83
CA LEU A 368 -21.89 -31.95 10.58
C LEU A 368 -21.92 -31.71 12.09
N ALA A 369 -21.72 -30.48 12.56
CA ALA A 369 -21.81 -30.15 13.98
C ALA A 369 -23.23 -30.35 14.52
N GLU A 370 -24.27 -29.98 13.77
CA GLU A 370 -25.67 -30.21 14.12
C GLU A 370 -25.98 -31.72 14.20
N MET A 371 -25.53 -32.51 13.21
CA MET A 371 -25.68 -33.97 13.20
C MET A 371 -24.97 -34.59 14.40
N GLN A 372 -23.76 -34.15 14.75
CA GLN A 372 -22.99 -34.64 15.89
C GLN A 372 -23.68 -34.32 17.23
N GLN A 373 -24.27 -33.12 17.36
CA GLN A 373 -25.09 -32.74 18.53
C GLN A 373 -26.31 -33.64 18.67
N LYS A 374 -26.99 -33.94 17.56
CA LYS A 374 -28.11 -34.86 17.52
C LYS A 374 -27.71 -36.30 17.94
N THR A 375 -26.60 -36.82 17.40
CA THR A 375 -26.06 -38.12 17.74
C THR A 375 -25.72 -38.25 19.23
N ALA A 376 -25.07 -37.19 19.81
CA ALA A 376 -24.79 -37.11 21.22
C ALA A 376 -26.07 -37.19 22.08
N ALA A 377 -27.12 -36.45 21.66
CA ALA A 377 -28.42 -36.49 22.34
C ALA A 377 -29.09 -37.88 22.27
N GLU A 378 -28.97 -38.59 21.13
CA GLU A 378 -29.45 -39.95 20.96
C GLU A 378 -28.70 -40.95 21.85
N VAL A 379 -27.36 -40.80 21.96
CA VAL A 379 -26.53 -41.59 22.88
C VAL A 379 -26.99 -41.37 24.32
N ASP A 380 -27.14 -40.14 24.77
CA ASP A 380 -27.64 -39.83 26.12
C ASP A 380 -29.02 -40.46 26.38
N THR A 381 -29.95 -40.33 25.40
CA THR A 381 -31.28 -40.97 25.47
C THR A 381 -31.19 -42.49 25.60
N THR A 382 -30.25 -43.10 24.87
CA THR A 382 -30.04 -44.55 24.91
C THR A 382 -29.44 -44.99 26.25
N LEU A 383 -28.46 -44.26 26.77
CA LEU A 383 -27.85 -44.51 28.07
C LEU A 383 -28.81 -44.30 29.25
N ASN A 384 -29.78 -43.36 29.12
CA ASN A 384 -30.82 -43.11 30.10
C ASN A 384 -31.83 -44.31 30.24
N ARG A 385 -31.86 -45.23 29.25
CA ARG A 385 -32.63 -46.45 29.30
C ARG A 385 -31.91 -47.59 30.08
N ILE A 386 -30.66 -47.39 30.40
CA ILE A 386 -29.85 -48.36 31.21
C ILE A 386 -29.75 -47.78 32.61
N CYS A 387 -30.59 -48.29 33.54
CA CYS A 387 -30.54 -47.94 34.95
C CYS A 387 -29.45 -48.74 35.64
N VAL A 388 -28.25 -48.22 35.77
CA VAL A 388 -27.14 -48.87 36.49
C VAL A 388 -26.62 -47.88 37.56
#